data_5d0c2727f8c8f7b00ea9203352a00d41
#
_entry.id   5d0c2727f8c8f7b00ea9203352a00d41
#
_cell.length_a   1.000
_cell.length_b   1.000
_cell.length_c   1.000
_cell.angle_alpha   90.00
_cell.angle_beta   90.00
_cell.angle_gamma   90.00
#
_symmetry.space_group_name_H-M   'P 1'
#
loop_
_entity.id
_entity.type
_entity.pdbx_description
1 polymer ?
#
loop_
_entity_poly.entity_id
_entity_poly.type
_entity_poly.pdbx_seq_one_letter_code
_entity_poly.pdbx_strand_id
1 'polypeptide(L)'
;LKNSDFITLHVPKIGNKAVIGAEEIGMMKTGAGIVNAARGGVIDETALMFALDKEKLAYAGLDVFDNEPTPSIHICMHNAISLTPHIGAATLEAQDRIGTELADQIDTHFNK
;
A
#
# COMPACT_ATOMS: atom_id res chain seq x y z
N LEU A 1 -12.77 -7.27 3.86
CA LEU A 1 -11.97 -7.01 5.06
C LEU A 1 -12.09 -8.13 6.09
N LYS A 2 -13.30 -8.53 6.44
CA LYS A 2 -13.56 -9.46 7.57
C LYS A 2 -12.98 -10.88 7.39
N ASN A 3 -12.79 -11.34 6.18
CA ASN A 3 -12.44 -12.73 5.87
C ASN A 3 -11.01 -12.88 5.35
N SER A 4 -10.25 -11.81 5.25
CA SER A 4 -8.90 -11.83 4.69
C SER A 4 -7.84 -11.92 5.77
N ASP A 5 -6.84 -12.76 5.55
CA ASP A 5 -5.68 -12.88 6.43
C ASP A 5 -4.66 -11.78 6.16
N PHE A 6 -4.63 -11.26 4.93
CA PHE A 6 -3.90 -10.06 4.58
C PHE A 6 -4.58 -9.34 3.42
N ILE A 7 -4.31 -8.04 3.30
CA ILE A 7 -4.87 -7.16 2.28
C ILE A 7 -3.74 -6.39 1.63
N THR A 8 -3.73 -6.32 0.32
CA THR A 8 -2.82 -5.47 -0.44
C THR A 8 -3.63 -4.43 -1.23
N LEU A 9 -3.15 -3.19 -1.23
CA LEU A 9 -3.85 -2.05 -1.80
C LEU A 9 -3.14 -1.53 -3.04
N HIS A 10 -3.91 -1.39 -4.12
CA HIS A 10 -3.45 -0.93 -5.43
C HIS A 10 -4.42 0.10 -6.04
N VAL A 11 -5.15 0.80 -5.20
CA VAL A 11 -6.17 1.79 -5.61
C VAL A 11 -5.63 3.21 -5.58
N PRO A 12 -6.12 4.13 -6.43
CA PRO A 12 -5.74 5.53 -6.34
C PRO A 12 -6.29 6.16 -5.07
N LYS A 13 -5.59 7.18 -4.57
CA LYS A 13 -6.12 8.04 -3.52
C LYS A 13 -7.14 9.01 -4.12
N ILE A 14 -8.36 9.00 -3.60
CA ILE A 14 -9.43 9.90 -4.03
C ILE A 14 -9.80 10.81 -2.85
N GLY A 15 -9.67 12.12 -3.04
CA GLY A 15 -9.95 13.10 -1.98
C GLY A 15 -8.93 13.07 -0.84
N ASN A 16 -9.33 13.54 0.33
CA ASN A 16 -8.47 13.67 1.50
C ASN A 16 -8.66 12.56 2.54
N LYS A 17 -9.65 11.68 2.34
CA LYS A 17 -9.95 10.59 3.27
C LYS A 17 -9.18 9.33 2.88
N ALA A 18 -8.61 8.65 3.85
CA ALA A 18 -8.00 7.34 3.65
C ALA A 18 -9.07 6.30 3.28
N VAL A 19 -8.72 5.39 2.39
CA VAL A 19 -9.58 4.24 2.02
C VAL A 19 -9.66 3.26 3.19
N ILE A 20 -8.52 3.06 3.86
CA ILE A 20 -8.40 2.21 5.05
C ILE A 20 -8.05 3.10 6.24
N GLY A 21 -9.03 3.37 7.06
CA GLY A 21 -8.87 4.08 8.34
C GLY A 21 -9.11 3.15 9.52
N ALA A 22 -9.29 3.73 10.69
CA ALA A 22 -9.48 2.99 11.95
C ALA A 22 -10.70 2.06 11.89
N GLU A 23 -11.77 2.49 11.25
CA GLU A 23 -13.01 1.72 11.13
C GLU A 23 -12.79 0.46 10.27
N GLU A 24 -12.16 0.61 9.11
CA GLU A 24 -11.86 -0.48 8.20
C GLU A 24 -10.87 -1.48 8.82
N ILE A 25 -9.85 -0.99 9.51
CA ILE A 25 -8.91 -1.83 10.26
C ILE A 25 -9.64 -2.61 11.35
N GLY A 26 -10.60 -1.97 12.02
CA GLY A 26 -11.44 -2.62 13.02
C GLY A 26 -12.22 -3.82 12.47
N MET A 27 -12.59 -3.79 11.19
CA MET A 27 -13.30 -4.88 10.53
C MET A 27 -12.38 -6.03 10.08
N MET A 28 -11.06 -5.83 10.04
CA MET A 28 -10.11 -6.86 9.65
C MET A 28 -9.97 -7.93 10.74
N LYS A 29 -9.51 -9.12 10.35
CA LYS A 29 -9.16 -10.15 11.31
C LYS A 29 -8.06 -9.69 12.25
N THR A 30 -8.13 -10.08 13.51
CA THR A 30 -7.01 -9.93 14.45
C THR A 30 -5.82 -10.76 13.97
N GLY A 31 -4.64 -10.13 13.90
CA GLY A 31 -3.44 -10.77 13.39
C GLY A 31 -3.27 -10.71 11.87
N ALA A 32 -4.16 -10.01 11.17
CA ALA A 32 -4.04 -9.81 9.73
C ALA A 32 -2.85 -8.90 9.37
N GLY A 33 -2.38 -9.04 8.13
CA GLY A 33 -1.38 -8.16 7.55
C GLY A 33 -1.98 -7.21 6.52
N ILE A 34 -1.30 -6.08 6.29
CA ILE A 34 -1.71 -5.10 5.29
C ILE A 34 -0.50 -4.60 4.49
N VAL A 35 -0.68 -4.43 3.19
CA VAL A 35 0.36 -3.90 2.29
C VAL A 35 -0.20 -2.72 1.52
N ASN A 36 0.53 -1.60 1.51
CA ASN A 36 0.20 -0.45 0.69
C ASN A 36 1.32 -0.20 -0.32
N ALA A 37 1.05 -0.56 -1.57
CA ALA A 37 1.91 -0.26 -2.72
C ALA A 37 1.19 0.66 -3.72
N ALA A 38 0.17 1.39 -3.25
CA ALA A 38 -0.64 2.28 -4.08
C ALA A 38 -0.17 3.74 -4.01
N ARG A 39 -0.59 4.46 -2.96
CA ARG A 39 -0.23 5.87 -2.72
C ARG A 39 -0.23 6.14 -1.22
N GLY A 40 0.61 7.08 -0.80
CA GLY A 40 0.56 7.63 0.55
C GLY A 40 -0.84 8.19 0.83
N GLY A 41 -1.32 7.99 2.06
CA GLY A 41 -2.64 8.44 2.48
C GLY A 41 -3.81 7.51 2.11
N VAL A 42 -3.58 6.42 1.38
CA VAL A 42 -4.60 5.38 1.15
C VAL A 42 -4.90 4.64 2.45
N ILE A 43 -3.88 4.41 3.28
CA ILE A 43 -4.04 3.95 4.66
C ILE A 43 -3.81 5.15 5.59
N ASP A 44 -4.66 5.32 6.59
CA ASP A 44 -4.40 6.24 7.70
C ASP A 44 -3.24 5.69 8.53
N GLU A 45 -2.07 6.34 8.47
CA GLU A 45 -0.86 5.88 9.14
C GLU A 45 -0.98 5.91 10.67
N THR A 46 -1.72 6.86 11.23
CA THR A 46 -1.98 6.92 12.67
C THR A 46 -2.80 5.72 13.13
N ALA A 47 -3.88 5.42 12.40
CA ALA A 47 -4.71 4.25 12.68
C ALA A 47 -3.92 2.94 12.51
N LEU A 48 -3.06 2.86 11.50
CA LEU A 48 -2.19 1.72 11.25
C LEU A 48 -1.23 1.48 12.42
N MET A 49 -0.53 2.53 12.85
CA MET A 49 0.40 2.46 13.98
C MET A 49 -0.28 1.98 15.25
N PHE A 50 -1.45 2.55 15.56
CA PHE A 50 -2.23 2.14 16.72
C PHE A 50 -2.62 0.66 16.64
N ALA A 51 -3.06 0.19 15.48
CA ALA A 51 -3.46 -1.20 15.29
C ALA A 51 -2.29 -2.19 15.44
N LEU A 52 -1.10 -1.81 14.96
CA LEU A 52 0.11 -2.61 15.13
C LEU A 52 0.56 -2.65 16.60
N ASP A 53 0.52 -1.52 17.30
CA ASP A 53 0.87 -1.42 18.72
C ASP A 53 -0.08 -2.24 19.61
N LYS A 54 -1.34 -2.31 19.24
CA LYS A 54 -2.37 -3.11 19.94
C LYS A 54 -2.46 -4.55 19.46
N GLU A 55 -1.58 -4.97 18.55
CA GLU A 55 -1.57 -6.31 17.99
C GLU A 55 -2.89 -6.70 17.27
N LYS A 56 -3.69 -5.71 16.87
CA LYS A 56 -4.85 -5.90 16.00
C LYS A 56 -4.40 -6.36 14.62
N LEU A 57 -3.35 -5.72 14.09
CA LEU A 57 -2.63 -6.15 12.90
C LEU A 57 -1.27 -6.73 13.31
N ALA A 58 -0.84 -7.78 12.62
CA ALA A 58 0.44 -8.43 12.90
C ALA A 58 1.61 -7.75 12.20
N TYR A 59 1.39 -7.22 10.99
CA TYR A 59 2.45 -6.57 10.20
C TYR A 59 1.87 -5.66 9.13
N ALA A 60 2.72 -4.76 8.63
CA ALA A 60 2.45 -3.94 7.47
C ALA A 60 3.65 -3.89 6.53
N GLY A 61 3.37 -3.84 5.23
CA GLY A 61 4.37 -3.55 4.20
C GLY A 61 4.01 -2.22 3.52
N LEU A 62 4.93 -1.27 3.49
CA LEU A 62 4.68 0.05 2.93
C LEU A 62 5.74 0.41 1.88
N ASP A 63 5.31 0.61 0.64
CA ASP A 63 6.12 1.18 -0.43
C ASP A 63 5.87 2.68 -0.59
N VAL A 64 4.81 3.20 0.05
CA VAL A 64 4.33 4.58 -0.06
C VAL A 64 4.00 5.13 1.31
N PHE A 65 4.12 6.45 1.48
CA PHE A 65 3.98 7.15 2.77
C PHE A 65 3.24 8.46 2.60
N ASP A 66 2.62 8.95 3.70
CA ASP A 66 1.93 10.24 3.70
C ASP A 66 2.88 11.39 3.39
N ASN A 67 4.11 11.35 3.91
CA ASN A 67 5.11 12.39 3.76
C ASN A 67 6.31 11.90 2.93
N GLU A 68 6.11 11.59 1.67
CA GLU A 68 7.21 11.28 0.77
C GLU A 68 8.00 12.55 0.39
N PRO A 69 9.32 12.47 0.28
CA PRO A 69 10.19 11.31 0.49
C PRO A 69 10.64 11.11 1.95
N THR A 70 10.07 11.84 2.90
CA THR A 70 10.48 11.81 4.31
C THR A 70 9.35 11.25 5.17
N PRO A 71 9.23 9.91 5.29
CA PRO A 71 8.20 9.30 6.14
C PRO A 71 8.45 9.58 7.62
N SER A 72 7.38 9.42 8.43
CA SER A 72 7.48 9.54 9.87
C SER A 72 8.52 8.58 10.45
N ILE A 73 9.35 9.06 11.38
CA ILE A 73 10.35 8.24 12.04
C ILE A 73 9.73 7.07 12.81
N HIS A 74 8.52 7.25 13.34
CA HIS A 74 7.80 6.19 14.05
C HIS A 74 7.45 5.02 13.11
N ILE A 75 7.07 5.32 11.88
CA ILE A 75 6.86 4.33 10.83
C ILE A 75 8.18 3.62 10.48
N CYS A 76 9.25 4.37 10.30
CA CYS A 76 10.55 3.83 9.93
C CYS A 76 11.14 2.90 11.00
N MET A 77 10.84 3.14 12.25
CA MET A 77 11.42 2.39 13.37
C MET A 77 10.51 1.27 13.91
N HIS A 78 9.30 1.12 13.37
CA HIS A 78 8.38 0.10 13.87
C HIS A 78 8.78 -1.31 13.41
N ASN A 79 8.93 -2.24 14.36
CA ASN A 79 9.42 -3.60 14.09
C ASN A 79 8.46 -4.43 13.20
N ALA A 80 7.18 -4.13 13.23
CA ALA A 80 6.16 -4.84 12.46
C ALA A 80 5.93 -4.24 11.05
N ILE A 81 6.69 -3.23 10.66
CA ILE A 81 6.58 -2.56 9.36
C ILE A 81 7.81 -2.88 8.51
N SER A 82 7.58 -3.40 7.31
CA SER A 82 8.60 -3.52 6.27
C SER A 82 8.45 -2.37 5.27
N LEU A 83 9.54 -1.72 4.94
CA LEU A 83 9.55 -0.50 4.13
C LEU A 83 10.33 -0.70 2.83
N THR A 84 9.83 -0.07 1.75
CA THR A 84 10.55 0.14 0.50
C THR A 84 10.38 1.59 0.06
N PRO A 85 11.31 2.17 -0.70
CA PRO A 85 11.30 3.61 -0.99
C PRO A 85 10.50 3.99 -2.25
N HIS A 86 9.27 3.55 -2.37
CA HIS A 86 8.37 3.82 -3.49
C HIS A 86 8.93 3.32 -4.83
N ILE A 87 9.26 2.04 -4.87
CA ILE A 87 9.92 1.40 -6.03
C ILE A 87 9.03 0.41 -6.78
N GLY A 88 7.75 0.33 -6.47
CA GLY A 88 6.84 -0.65 -7.09
C GLY A 88 6.82 -0.63 -8.62
N ALA A 89 6.94 0.56 -9.23
CA ALA A 89 7.02 0.74 -10.68
C ALA A 89 8.41 1.16 -11.16
N ALA A 90 9.41 1.21 -10.28
CA ALA A 90 10.74 1.76 -10.57
C ALA A 90 11.82 0.68 -10.77
N THR A 91 11.49 -0.59 -10.65
CA THR A 91 12.42 -1.68 -10.95
C THR A 91 12.55 -1.88 -12.46
N LEU A 92 13.67 -2.45 -12.89
CA LEU A 92 13.89 -2.74 -14.32
C LEU A 92 12.81 -3.68 -14.85
N GLU A 93 12.46 -4.71 -14.10
CA GLU A 93 11.42 -5.67 -14.47
C GLU A 93 10.04 -5.01 -14.61
N ALA A 94 9.71 -4.10 -13.70
CA ALA A 94 8.44 -3.37 -13.77
C ALA A 94 8.39 -2.46 -15.00
N GLN A 95 9.48 -1.75 -15.29
CA GLN A 95 9.56 -0.87 -16.46
C GLN A 95 9.49 -1.65 -17.78
N ASP A 96 10.15 -2.80 -17.86
CA ASP A 96 10.08 -3.68 -19.04
C ASP A 96 8.65 -4.20 -19.24
N ARG A 97 7.97 -4.62 -18.19
CA ARG A 97 6.58 -5.09 -18.26
C ARG A 97 5.63 -3.97 -18.67
N ILE A 98 5.75 -2.79 -18.07
CA ILE A 98 4.92 -1.62 -18.40
C ILE A 98 5.12 -1.24 -19.87
N GLY A 99 6.37 -1.18 -20.33
CA GLY A 99 6.70 -0.86 -21.70
C GLY A 99 6.12 -1.85 -22.71
N THR A 100 6.27 -3.13 -22.44
CA THR A 100 5.76 -4.21 -23.30
C THR A 100 4.23 -4.20 -23.34
N GLU A 101 3.59 -4.14 -22.19
CA GLU A 101 2.13 -4.13 -22.12
C GLU A 101 1.53 -2.90 -22.79
N LEU A 102 2.13 -1.73 -22.59
CA LEU A 102 1.68 -0.51 -23.25
C LEU A 102 1.82 -0.61 -24.77
N ALA A 103 2.93 -1.14 -25.26
CA ALA A 103 3.14 -1.35 -26.69
C ALA A 103 2.09 -2.30 -27.28
N ASP A 104 1.79 -3.40 -26.61
CA ASP A 104 0.77 -4.36 -27.03
C ASP A 104 -0.64 -3.74 -27.04
N GLN A 105 -0.95 -2.93 -26.05
CA GLN A 105 -2.24 -2.21 -25.98
C GLN A 105 -2.37 -1.20 -27.14
N ILE A 106 -1.32 -0.46 -27.45
CA ILE A 106 -1.31 0.50 -28.56
C ILE A 106 -1.47 -0.24 -29.88
N ASP A 107 -0.69 -1.30 -30.09
CA ASP A 107 -0.77 -2.11 -31.31
C ASP A 107 -2.17 -2.70 -31.50
N THR A 108 -2.73 -3.29 -30.46
CA THR A 108 -4.08 -3.85 -30.48
C THR A 108 -5.14 -2.78 -30.79
N HIS A 109 -4.97 -1.57 -30.22
CA HIS A 109 -5.93 -0.48 -30.42
C HIS A 109 -5.94 0.03 -31.87
N PHE A 110 -4.77 0.18 -32.49
CA PHE A 110 -4.65 0.75 -33.82
C PHE A 110 -4.69 -0.26 -34.96
N ASN A 111 -4.45 -1.53 -34.69
CA ASN A 111 -4.43 -2.62 -35.69
C ASN A 111 -5.60 -3.59 -35.55
N LYS A 112 -6.74 -3.09 -35.13
CA LYS A 112 -7.98 -3.89 -35.04
C LYS A 112 -8.48 -4.30 -36.41
#